data_7fa0a1f7612aeb5ba43b2672a6b499cc
#
_entry.id   7fa0a1f7612aeb5ba43b2672a6b499cc
#
_cell.length_a   1.000
_cell.length_b   1.000
_cell.length_c   1.000
_cell.angle_alpha   90.00
_cell.angle_beta   90.00
_cell.angle_gamma   90.00
#
_symmetry.space_group_name_H-M   'P 1'
#
loop_
_entity.id
_entity.type
_entity.pdbx_description
1 polymer ?
#
loop_
_entity_poly.entity_id
_entity_poly.type
_entity_poly.pdbx_seq_one_letter_code
_entity_poly.pdbx_strand_id
1 'polypeptide(L)'
;MEIARAAAGLFVRHGLRATRAEDIAQAAGIAPRTFYRYFATKEESVAPLYATGAQRWVEAVRAAPADASVLQALEQGVRHTLTPGVGVSASSWEWVRTLLRLAEANPSLRRVWAEVCQASERMLGEVLAQRVTRAGPAAGSAVPDGADSVAEALEPRFAAAVASAAVRSALEGWAEGDGPVEGPGSPAELALRNLAALRDFPWGP
;
A
#
# COMPACT_ATOMS: atom_id res chain seq x y z
N MET A 1 2.86 -14.99 9.43
CA MET A 1 3.29 -13.71 10.03
C MET A 1 4.55 -13.82 10.89
N GLU A 2 4.73 -14.88 11.68
CA GLU A 2 5.91 -15.06 12.55
C GLU A 2 7.23 -15.09 11.78
N ILE A 3 7.30 -15.88 10.70
CA ILE A 3 8.49 -15.93 9.84
C ILE A 3 8.84 -14.53 9.28
N ALA A 4 7.84 -13.77 8.83
CA ALA A 4 8.06 -12.44 8.27
C ALA A 4 8.58 -11.44 9.32
N ARG A 5 8.08 -11.52 10.57
CA ARG A 5 8.59 -10.70 11.68
C ARG A 5 10.01 -11.09 12.07
N ALA A 6 10.32 -12.40 12.14
CA ALA A 6 11.66 -12.89 12.39
C ALA A 6 12.65 -12.39 11.32
N ALA A 7 12.27 -12.52 10.05
CA ALA A 7 13.08 -12.03 8.92
C ALA A 7 13.33 -10.53 8.99
N ALA A 8 12.28 -9.73 9.16
CA ALA A 8 12.39 -8.27 9.28
C ALA A 8 13.29 -7.87 10.45
N GLY A 9 13.11 -8.50 11.62
CA GLY A 9 13.95 -8.24 12.79
C GLY A 9 15.41 -8.59 12.57
N LEU A 10 15.73 -9.66 11.85
CA LEU A 10 17.09 -10.02 11.50
C LEU A 10 17.69 -9.08 10.45
N PHE A 11 16.91 -8.71 9.42
CA PHE A 11 17.36 -7.75 8.40
C PHE A 11 17.67 -6.38 9.00
N VAL A 12 16.86 -5.90 9.95
CA VAL A 12 17.08 -4.64 10.65
C VAL A 12 18.33 -4.70 11.54
N ARG A 13 18.54 -5.81 12.27
CA ARG A 13 19.68 -5.93 13.21
C ARG A 13 21.01 -6.26 12.55
N HIS A 14 21.01 -7.14 11.56
CA HIS A 14 22.22 -7.73 10.98
C HIS A 14 22.44 -7.32 9.52
N GLY A 15 21.45 -6.70 8.90
CA GLY A 15 21.42 -6.41 7.47
C GLY A 15 21.04 -7.63 6.62
N LEU A 16 20.62 -7.36 5.40
CA LEU A 16 20.13 -8.38 4.47
C LEU A 16 21.22 -9.39 4.10
N ARG A 17 22.46 -8.93 3.87
CA ARG A 17 23.56 -9.81 3.40
C ARG A 17 24.00 -10.81 4.47
N ALA A 18 24.05 -10.40 5.72
CA ALA A 18 24.51 -11.25 6.83
C ALA A 18 23.46 -12.23 7.32
N THR A 19 22.18 -12.05 6.97
CA THR A 19 21.07 -12.91 7.38
C THR A 19 20.86 -14.05 6.38
N ARG A 20 20.84 -15.29 6.87
CA ARG A 20 20.55 -16.49 6.08
C ARG A 20 19.10 -16.92 6.29
N ALA A 21 18.57 -17.73 5.37
CA ALA A 21 17.23 -18.30 5.49
C ALA A 21 17.13 -19.26 6.71
N GLU A 22 18.22 -19.95 7.01
CA GLU A 22 18.34 -20.84 8.19
C GLU A 22 18.23 -20.05 9.50
N ASP A 23 18.83 -18.85 9.56
CA ASP A 23 18.75 -17.97 10.75
C ASP A 23 17.31 -17.51 10.97
N ILE A 24 16.60 -17.19 9.88
CA ILE A 24 15.18 -16.81 9.91
C ILE A 24 14.33 -17.99 10.39
N ALA A 25 14.57 -19.17 9.84
CA ALA A 25 13.85 -20.38 10.25
C ALA A 25 14.05 -20.66 11.74
N GLN A 26 15.29 -20.60 12.23
CA GLN A 26 15.62 -20.77 13.64
C GLN A 26 14.93 -19.72 14.52
N ALA A 27 14.99 -18.44 14.13
CA ALA A 27 14.35 -17.35 14.87
C ALA A 27 12.82 -17.46 14.90
N ALA A 28 12.22 -18.07 13.86
CA ALA A 28 10.78 -18.35 13.78
C ALA A 28 10.38 -19.71 14.43
N GLY A 29 11.32 -20.47 14.99
CA GLY A 29 11.05 -21.76 15.63
C GLY A 29 10.63 -22.87 14.66
N ILE A 30 11.08 -22.80 13.39
CA ILE A 30 10.74 -23.79 12.37
C ILE A 30 11.99 -24.45 11.76
N ALA A 31 11.82 -25.63 11.15
CA ALA A 31 12.90 -26.25 10.40
C ALA A 31 13.19 -25.48 9.08
N PRO A 32 14.45 -25.44 8.60
CA PRO A 32 14.79 -24.79 7.32
C PRO A 32 13.98 -25.32 6.13
N ARG A 33 13.71 -26.63 6.08
CA ARG A 33 12.84 -27.23 5.04
C ARG A 33 11.42 -26.63 5.07
N THR A 34 10.91 -26.28 6.25
CA THR A 34 9.61 -25.64 6.40
C THR A 34 9.63 -24.23 5.85
N PHE A 35 10.72 -23.47 6.09
CA PHE A 35 10.91 -22.15 5.51
C PHE A 35 10.83 -22.20 3.97
N TYR A 36 11.62 -23.08 3.33
CA TYR A 36 11.66 -23.21 1.88
C TYR A 36 10.37 -23.75 1.23
N ARG A 37 9.46 -24.31 2.02
CA ARG A 37 8.11 -24.65 1.56
C ARG A 37 7.23 -23.41 1.36
N TYR A 38 7.47 -22.34 2.11
CA TYR A 38 6.69 -21.11 2.05
C TYR A 38 7.34 -20.01 1.20
N PHE A 39 8.66 -19.96 1.16
CA PHE A 39 9.41 -18.89 0.50
C PHE A 39 10.57 -19.48 -0.29
N ALA A 40 10.71 -19.09 -1.56
CA ALA A 40 11.83 -19.51 -2.39
C ALA A 40 13.12 -18.79 -1.97
N THR A 41 13.02 -17.55 -1.49
CA THR A 41 14.15 -16.74 -1.06
C THR A 41 13.90 -16.12 0.32
N LYS A 42 14.97 -15.71 0.99
CA LYS A 42 14.86 -15.00 2.27
C LYS A 42 14.19 -13.63 2.12
N GLU A 43 14.36 -12.97 0.99
CA GLU A 43 13.75 -11.68 0.67
C GLU A 43 12.23 -11.78 0.58
N GLU A 44 11.70 -12.85 0.00
CA GLU A 44 10.26 -13.09 -0.09
C GLU A 44 9.60 -13.22 1.29
N SER A 45 10.35 -13.62 2.31
CA SER A 45 9.79 -13.83 3.64
C SER A 45 9.24 -12.57 4.31
N VAL A 46 9.61 -11.37 3.87
CA VAL A 46 9.03 -10.10 4.37
C VAL A 46 7.82 -9.63 3.58
N ALA A 47 7.50 -10.24 2.42
CA ALA A 47 6.34 -9.87 1.61
C ALA A 47 5.03 -9.83 2.42
N PRO A 48 4.75 -10.75 3.37
CA PRO A 48 3.52 -10.68 4.18
C PRO A 48 3.39 -9.42 5.03
N LEU A 49 4.49 -8.77 5.43
CA LEU A 49 4.46 -7.51 6.18
C LEU A 49 4.03 -6.35 5.29
N TYR A 50 4.63 -6.23 4.10
CA TYR A 50 4.22 -5.25 3.11
C TYR A 50 2.76 -5.44 2.68
N ALA A 51 2.37 -6.70 2.39
CA ALA A 51 1.03 -7.04 1.98
C ALA A 51 -0.02 -6.68 3.04
N THR A 52 0.28 -6.86 4.33
CA THR A 52 -0.64 -6.50 5.41
C THR A 52 -0.94 -4.99 5.42
N GLY A 53 0.07 -4.15 5.23
CA GLY A 53 -0.12 -2.69 5.12
C GLY A 53 -0.96 -2.31 3.91
N ALA A 54 -0.63 -2.89 2.76
CA ALA A 54 -1.33 -2.66 1.51
C ALA A 54 -2.81 -3.11 1.56
N GLN A 55 -3.09 -4.28 2.14
CA GLN A 55 -4.45 -4.80 2.33
C GLN A 55 -5.28 -3.90 3.24
N ARG A 56 -4.69 -3.39 4.33
CA ARG A 56 -5.39 -2.46 5.23
C ARG A 56 -5.81 -1.17 4.52
N TRP A 57 -4.94 -0.64 3.66
CA TRP A 57 -5.28 0.54 2.86
C TRP A 57 -6.45 0.26 1.91
N VAL A 58 -6.39 -0.81 1.13
CA VAL A 58 -7.47 -1.21 0.21
C VAL A 58 -8.78 -1.44 0.95
N GLU A 59 -8.72 -2.10 2.13
CA GLU A 59 -9.92 -2.35 2.95
C GLU A 59 -10.50 -1.06 3.52
N ALA A 60 -9.66 -0.11 3.95
CA ALA A 60 -10.11 1.19 4.42
C ALA A 60 -10.80 2.00 3.30
N VAL A 61 -10.28 1.93 2.07
CA VAL A 61 -10.94 2.52 0.88
C VAL A 61 -12.28 1.84 0.60
N ARG A 62 -12.36 0.51 0.73
CA ARG A 62 -13.60 -0.25 0.55
C ARG A 62 -14.66 0.14 1.59
N ALA A 63 -14.23 0.34 2.84
CA ALA A 63 -15.10 0.67 3.96
C ALA A 63 -15.52 2.16 3.99
N ALA A 64 -14.96 3.01 3.15
CA ALA A 64 -15.35 4.41 3.09
C ALA A 64 -16.84 4.56 2.73
N PRO A 65 -17.55 5.60 3.23
CA PRO A 65 -18.97 5.84 2.96
C PRO A 65 -19.30 5.76 1.47
N ALA A 66 -20.49 5.27 1.14
CA ALA A 66 -20.90 5.07 -0.26
C ALA A 66 -21.04 6.39 -1.04
N ASP A 67 -21.37 7.47 -0.32
CA ASP A 67 -21.50 8.84 -0.83
C ASP A 67 -20.18 9.60 -0.91
N ALA A 68 -19.09 9.06 -0.36
CA ALA A 68 -17.77 9.66 -0.49
C ALA A 68 -17.25 9.50 -1.92
N SER A 69 -16.71 10.58 -2.50
CA SER A 69 -16.02 10.52 -3.79
C SER A 69 -14.81 9.55 -3.73
N VAL A 70 -14.34 9.10 -4.88
CA VAL A 70 -13.16 8.22 -4.96
C VAL A 70 -11.96 8.87 -4.26
N LEU A 71 -11.70 10.15 -4.49
CA LEU A 71 -10.59 10.86 -3.83
C LEU A 71 -10.76 10.90 -2.31
N GLN A 72 -11.96 11.20 -1.82
CA GLN A 72 -12.24 11.19 -0.38
C GLN A 72 -12.04 9.81 0.25
N ALA A 73 -12.46 8.74 -0.44
CA ALA A 73 -12.24 7.38 0.03
C ALA A 73 -10.74 7.02 0.09
N LEU A 74 -9.96 7.41 -0.92
CA LEU A 74 -8.50 7.23 -0.95
C LEU A 74 -7.82 7.98 0.20
N GLU A 75 -8.19 9.25 0.44
CA GLU A 75 -7.65 10.06 1.53
C GLU A 75 -8.00 9.48 2.91
N GLN A 76 -9.23 9.01 3.09
CA GLN A 76 -9.64 8.32 4.35
C GLN A 76 -8.83 7.05 4.56
N GLY A 77 -8.62 6.27 3.50
CA GLY A 77 -7.79 5.08 3.53
C GLY A 77 -6.35 5.38 3.95
N VAL A 78 -5.76 6.45 3.42
CA VAL A 78 -4.41 6.92 3.81
C VAL A 78 -4.39 7.30 5.29
N ARG A 79 -5.33 8.14 5.76
CA ARG A 79 -5.39 8.55 7.18
C ARG A 79 -5.53 7.34 8.10
N HIS A 80 -6.40 6.38 7.74
CA HIS A 80 -6.61 5.19 8.56
C HIS A 80 -5.37 4.29 8.62
N THR A 81 -4.64 4.14 7.51
CA THR A 81 -3.56 3.14 7.41
C THR A 81 -2.21 3.71 7.82
N LEU A 82 -1.92 4.96 7.46
CA LEU A 82 -0.60 5.57 7.63
C LEU A 82 -0.47 6.43 8.89
N THR A 83 -1.55 6.58 9.68
CA THR A 83 -1.46 7.26 10.98
C THR A 83 -1.02 6.26 12.05
N PRO A 84 0.06 6.54 12.81
CA PRO A 84 0.51 5.69 13.90
C PRO A 84 -0.58 5.46 14.96
N GLY A 85 -0.63 4.23 15.47
CA GLY A 85 -1.63 3.84 16.48
C GLY A 85 -3.00 3.46 15.92
N VAL A 86 -3.31 3.82 14.68
CA VAL A 86 -4.56 3.41 14.00
C VAL A 86 -4.31 2.17 13.14
N GLY A 87 -3.45 2.28 12.14
CA GLY A 87 -3.14 1.19 11.20
C GLY A 87 -1.88 0.40 11.57
N VAL A 88 -0.83 1.08 11.99
CA VAL A 88 0.49 0.52 12.33
C VAL A 88 0.92 1.08 13.67
N SER A 89 1.48 0.23 14.56
CA SER A 89 2.02 0.72 15.83
C SER A 89 3.23 1.64 15.60
N ALA A 90 3.43 2.62 16.47
CA ALA A 90 4.54 3.56 16.37
C ALA A 90 5.90 2.84 16.27
N SER A 91 6.10 1.78 17.05
CA SER A 91 7.32 0.96 17.01
C SER A 91 7.52 0.19 15.70
N SER A 92 6.46 -0.07 14.94
CA SER A 92 6.56 -0.77 13.65
C SER A 92 7.02 0.15 12.52
N TRP A 93 6.87 1.47 12.66
CA TRP A 93 7.27 2.42 11.63
C TRP A 93 8.78 2.45 11.38
N GLU A 94 9.61 2.27 12.41
CA GLU A 94 11.06 2.13 12.25
C GLU A 94 11.42 0.91 11.39
N TRP A 95 10.70 -0.19 11.55
CA TRP A 95 10.88 -1.38 10.73
C TRP A 95 10.43 -1.13 9.29
N VAL A 96 9.29 -0.45 9.08
CA VAL A 96 8.81 -0.09 7.75
C VAL A 96 9.86 0.76 7.03
N ARG A 97 10.38 1.81 7.68
CA ARG A 97 11.45 2.66 7.13
C ARG A 97 12.67 1.84 6.74
N THR A 98 13.17 1.02 7.64
CA THR A 98 14.37 0.21 7.40
C THR A 98 14.14 -0.77 6.24
N LEU A 99 13.00 -1.43 6.18
CA LEU A 99 12.68 -2.37 5.11
C LEU A 99 12.54 -1.67 3.74
N LEU A 100 12.00 -0.46 3.68
CA LEU A 100 11.92 0.33 2.45
C LEU A 100 13.31 0.80 1.99
N ARG A 101 14.16 1.28 2.91
CA ARG A 101 15.57 1.61 2.61
C ARG A 101 16.36 0.39 2.10
N LEU A 102 16.14 -0.78 2.71
CA LEU A 102 16.75 -2.02 2.24
C LEU A 102 16.26 -2.42 0.85
N ALA A 103 14.97 -2.20 0.55
CA ALA A 103 14.41 -2.44 -0.77
C ALA A 103 15.03 -1.50 -1.81
N GLU A 104 15.23 -0.22 -1.49
CA GLU A 104 15.91 0.71 -2.39
C GLU A 104 17.35 0.29 -2.68
N ALA A 105 18.08 -0.14 -1.66
CA ALA A 105 19.48 -0.55 -1.79
C ALA A 105 19.67 -1.97 -2.38
N ASN A 106 18.61 -2.77 -2.52
CA ASN A 106 18.73 -4.20 -2.86
C ASN A 106 17.73 -4.63 -3.92
N PRO A 107 18.18 -4.99 -5.15
CA PRO A 107 17.30 -5.34 -6.25
C PRO A 107 16.32 -6.49 -5.95
N SER A 108 16.77 -7.52 -5.21
CA SER A 108 15.90 -8.67 -4.87
C SER A 108 14.76 -8.26 -3.94
N LEU A 109 15.04 -7.41 -2.93
CA LEU A 109 14.01 -6.93 -2.01
C LEU A 109 13.12 -5.87 -2.67
N ARG A 110 13.68 -5.03 -3.57
CA ARG A 110 12.90 -4.10 -4.40
C ARG A 110 11.87 -4.83 -5.26
N ARG A 111 12.24 -5.98 -5.83
CA ARG A 111 11.32 -6.81 -6.58
C ARG A 111 10.16 -7.29 -5.71
N VAL A 112 10.42 -7.77 -4.50
CA VAL A 112 9.39 -8.20 -3.55
C VAL A 112 8.44 -7.04 -3.21
N TRP A 113 8.97 -5.84 -2.95
CA TRP A 113 8.17 -4.64 -2.73
C TRP A 113 7.29 -4.29 -3.94
N ALA A 114 7.87 -4.29 -5.15
CA ALA A 114 7.14 -4.00 -6.38
C ALA A 114 6.00 -5.01 -6.64
N GLU A 115 6.23 -6.30 -6.42
CA GLU A 115 5.21 -7.34 -6.56
C GLU A 115 4.04 -7.15 -5.61
N VAL A 116 4.31 -6.77 -4.36
CA VAL A 116 3.26 -6.43 -3.37
C VAL A 116 2.49 -5.18 -3.78
N CYS A 117 3.17 -4.13 -4.23
CA CYS A 117 2.53 -2.92 -4.73
C CYS A 117 1.59 -3.21 -5.91
N GLN A 118 2.03 -4.02 -6.88
CA GLN A 118 1.20 -4.43 -8.02
C GLN A 118 -0.02 -5.25 -7.59
N ALA A 119 0.16 -6.14 -6.61
CA ALA A 119 -0.98 -6.92 -6.08
C ALA A 119 -2.01 -6.01 -5.40
N SER A 120 -1.54 -5.04 -4.61
CA SER A 120 -2.39 -4.03 -3.97
C SER A 120 -3.14 -3.16 -4.98
N GLU A 121 -2.45 -2.72 -6.04
CA GLU A 121 -3.03 -1.93 -7.12
C GLU A 121 -4.18 -2.66 -7.81
N ARG A 122 -4.02 -3.95 -8.11
CA ARG A 122 -5.11 -4.77 -8.68
C ARG A 122 -6.31 -4.84 -7.75
N MET A 123 -6.08 -5.10 -6.45
CA MET A 123 -7.16 -5.13 -5.45
C MET A 123 -7.86 -3.78 -5.32
N LEU A 124 -7.11 -2.68 -5.36
CA LEU A 124 -7.69 -1.33 -5.34
C LEU A 124 -8.55 -1.09 -6.58
N GLY A 125 -8.10 -1.49 -7.77
CA GLY A 125 -8.88 -1.38 -9.00
C GLY A 125 -10.22 -2.09 -8.92
N GLU A 126 -10.27 -3.28 -8.32
CA GLU A 126 -11.53 -4.01 -8.06
C GLU A 126 -12.45 -3.25 -7.10
N VAL A 127 -11.88 -2.65 -6.04
CA VAL A 127 -12.65 -1.84 -5.08
C VAL A 127 -13.22 -0.60 -5.75
N LEU A 128 -12.42 0.11 -6.55
CA LEU A 128 -12.88 1.31 -7.26
C LEU A 128 -13.95 0.97 -8.28
N ALA A 129 -13.82 -0.13 -9.03
CA ALA A 129 -14.84 -0.61 -9.95
C ALA A 129 -16.18 -0.89 -9.24
N GLN A 130 -16.14 -1.52 -8.06
CA GLN A 130 -17.33 -1.77 -7.25
C GLN A 130 -17.97 -0.48 -6.75
N ARG A 131 -17.18 0.54 -6.38
CA ARG A 131 -17.69 1.84 -5.94
C ARG A 131 -18.40 2.56 -7.07
N VAL A 132 -17.78 2.64 -8.26
CA VAL A 132 -18.39 3.24 -9.45
C VAL A 132 -19.71 2.55 -9.81
N THR A 133 -19.76 1.21 -9.77
CA THR A 133 -20.99 0.45 -10.04
C THR A 133 -22.09 0.73 -9.02
N ARG A 134 -21.75 0.91 -7.73
CA ARG A 134 -22.72 1.23 -6.66
C ARG A 134 -23.21 2.67 -6.74
N ALA A 135 -22.36 3.61 -7.16
CA ALA A 135 -22.75 5.00 -7.34
C ALA A 135 -23.80 5.19 -8.45
N GLY A 136 -23.92 4.26 -9.41
CA GLY A 136 -24.94 4.17 -10.45
C GLY A 136 -25.29 5.51 -11.12
N PRO A 137 -25.94 5.57 -12.27
CA PRO A 137 -26.55 6.81 -12.72
C PRO A 137 -27.60 7.21 -11.68
N ALA A 138 -27.45 8.42 -11.08
CA ALA A 138 -28.38 8.93 -10.11
C ALA A 138 -29.81 8.77 -10.66
N ALA A 139 -30.64 8.01 -9.92
CA ALA A 139 -32.03 7.75 -10.31
C ALA A 139 -32.76 9.08 -10.42
N GLY A 140 -32.89 9.64 -11.62
CA GLY A 140 -33.56 10.91 -11.88
C GLY A 140 -32.93 11.82 -12.91
N SER A 141 -31.75 11.57 -13.45
CA SER A 141 -31.25 12.32 -14.59
C SER A 141 -31.92 11.82 -15.86
N ALA A 142 -32.89 12.59 -16.36
CA ALA A 142 -33.39 12.44 -17.71
C ALA A 142 -32.19 12.45 -18.66
N VAL A 143 -32.10 11.44 -19.52
CA VAL A 143 -31.07 11.30 -20.55
C VAL A 143 -31.12 12.57 -21.40
N PRO A 144 -30.10 13.44 -21.42
CA PRO A 144 -30.01 14.45 -22.45
C PRO A 144 -29.65 13.71 -23.74
N ASP A 145 -30.50 13.86 -24.72
CA ASP A 145 -30.26 13.40 -26.08
C ASP A 145 -29.07 14.16 -26.67
N GLY A 146 -27.88 13.59 -26.54
CA GLY A 146 -26.63 14.17 -27.00
C GLY A 146 -25.47 13.27 -26.60
N ALA A 147 -24.88 12.59 -27.57
CA ALA A 147 -23.86 11.55 -27.47
C ALA A 147 -22.50 11.99 -26.89
N ASP A 148 -22.39 13.12 -26.15
CA ASP A 148 -21.12 13.71 -25.71
C ASP A 148 -20.96 13.90 -24.19
N SER A 149 -21.82 13.32 -23.35
CA SER A 149 -21.70 13.48 -21.91
C SER A 149 -21.69 12.18 -21.08
N VAL A 150 -21.22 11.07 -21.62
CA VAL A 150 -20.54 10.10 -20.78
C VAL A 150 -19.20 10.73 -20.49
N ALA A 151 -19.13 11.54 -19.44
CA ALA A 151 -17.86 11.92 -18.86
C ALA A 151 -17.09 10.62 -18.74
N GLU A 152 -16.02 10.50 -19.51
CA GLU A 152 -15.24 9.29 -19.70
C GLU A 152 -14.65 8.94 -18.34
N ALA A 153 -15.44 8.21 -17.52
CA ALA A 153 -14.99 7.78 -16.20
C ALA A 153 -13.76 6.95 -16.45
N LEU A 154 -12.62 7.44 -15.99
CA LEU A 154 -11.36 6.72 -16.15
C LEU A 154 -11.53 5.28 -15.72
N GLU A 155 -10.92 4.38 -16.47
CA GLU A 155 -10.92 2.98 -16.12
C GLU A 155 -10.45 2.82 -14.66
N PRO A 156 -11.20 2.12 -13.80
CA PRO A 156 -10.87 1.98 -12.38
C PRO A 156 -9.45 1.45 -12.12
N ARG A 157 -8.92 0.67 -13.06
CA ARG A 157 -7.53 0.18 -13.00
C ARG A 157 -6.52 1.31 -13.16
N PHE A 158 -6.78 2.26 -14.06
CA PHE A 158 -5.91 3.42 -14.24
C PHE A 158 -5.97 4.36 -13.02
N ALA A 159 -7.15 4.61 -12.49
CA ALA A 159 -7.33 5.37 -11.25
C ALA A 159 -6.58 4.71 -10.07
N ALA A 160 -6.66 3.36 -9.95
CA ALA A 160 -5.92 2.60 -8.95
C ALA A 160 -4.40 2.73 -9.12
N ALA A 161 -3.89 2.68 -10.36
CA ALA A 161 -2.48 2.83 -10.64
C ALA A 161 -1.95 4.21 -10.22
N VAL A 162 -2.68 5.27 -10.56
CA VAL A 162 -2.33 6.66 -10.18
C VAL A 162 -2.36 6.83 -8.66
N ALA A 163 -3.40 6.36 -7.98
CA ALA A 163 -3.51 6.42 -6.52
C ALA A 163 -2.40 5.63 -5.83
N SER A 164 -2.13 4.41 -6.31
CA SER A 164 -1.05 3.56 -5.78
C SER A 164 0.32 4.18 -5.97
N ALA A 165 0.58 4.80 -7.12
CA ALA A 165 1.83 5.52 -7.38
C ALA A 165 2.00 6.71 -6.43
N ALA A 166 0.94 7.49 -6.18
CA ALA A 166 0.96 8.64 -5.27
C ALA A 166 1.31 8.22 -3.83
N VAL A 167 0.70 7.14 -3.33
CA VAL A 167 0.94 6.62 -1.97
C VAL A 167 2.31 5.95 -1.86
N ARG A 168 2.70 5.14 -2.84
CA ARG A 168 3.99 4.46 -2.88
C ARG A 168 5.15 5.47 -2.90
N SER A 169 5.10 6.47 -3.77
CA SER A 169 6.11 7.53 -3.86
C SER A 169 6.26 8.30 -2.53
N ALA A 170 5.16 8.53 -1.81
CA ALA A 170 5.19 9.17 -0.50
C ALA A 170 5.92 8.30 0.54
N LEU A 171 5.65 6.98 0.57
CA LEU A 171 6.30 6.05 1.48
C LEU A 171 7.79 5.89 1.20
N GLU A 172 8.16 5.76 -0.08
CA GLU A 172 9.55 5.64 -0.53
C GLU A 172 10.33 6.92 -0.18
N GLY A 173 9.83 8.11 -0.56
CA GLY A 173 10.47 9.37 -0.26
C GLY A 173 10.56 9.68 1.25
N TRP A 174 9.55 9.29 2.05
CA TRP A 174 9.65 9.38 3.50
C TRP A 174 10.73 8.45 4.07
N ALA A 175 10.84 7.25 3.52
CA ALA A 175 11.83 6.28 3.99
C ALA A 175 13.26 6.69 3.67
N GLU A 176 13.50 7.36 2.54
CA GLU A 176 14.81 7.91 2.17
C GLU A 176 15.25 9.02 3.12
N GLY A 177 14.31 9.87 3.55
CA GLY A 177 14.54 10.98 4.46
C GLY A 177 14.47 10.59 5.94
N ASP A 178 14.65 11.60 6.81
CA ASP A 178 14.58 11.46 8.27
C ASP A 178 13.29 12.10 8.83
N GLY A 179 12.25 12.24 7.99
CA GLY A 179 10.96 12.80 8.38
C GLY A 179 10.31 12.02 9.54
N PRO A 180 9.47 12.69 10.35
CA PRO A 180 8.79 12.05 11.48
C PRO A 180 7.77 11.00 11.00
N VAL A 181 7.30 10.18 11.91
CA VAL A 181 6.20 9.24 11.65
C VAL A 181 4.83 9.91 11.77
N GLU A 182 4.75 11.06 12.45
CA GLU A 182 3.54 11.85 12.67
C GLU A 182 3.77 13.33 12.36
N GLY A 183 2.71 14.04 11.97
CA GLY A 183 2.76 15.46 11.70
C GLY A 183 3.39 15.80 10.34
N PRO A 184 3.89 17.04 10.18
CA PRO A 184 4.47 17.51 8.91
C PRO A 184 5.66 16.65 8.46
N GLY A 185 5.62 16.19 7.21
CA GLY A 185 6.64 15.31 6.65
C GLY A 185 6.46 13.82 6.97
N SER A 186 5.36 13.44 7.65
CA SER A 186 5.03 12.03 7.90
C SER A 186 4.56 11.31 6.63
N PRO A 187 4.57 9.96 6.62
CA PRO A 187 4.07 9.18 5.48
C PRO A 187 2.63 9.54 5.11
N ALA A 188 1.77 9.75 6.13
CA ALA A 188 0.38 10.12 5.92
C ALA A 188 0.26 11.50 5.27
N GLU A 189 0.98 12.51 5.78
CA GLU A 189 0.95 13.87 5.23
C GLU A 189 1.47 13.90 3.79
N LEU A 190 2.58 13.22 3.51
CA LEU A 190 3.16 13.16 2.17
C LEU A 190 2.20 12.50 1.18
N ALA A 191 1.57 11.38 1.57
CA ALA A 191 0.59 10.68 0.73
C ALA A 191 -0.66 11.54 0.48
N LEU A 192 -1.19 12.21 1.50
CA LEU A 192 -2.32 13.14 1.36
C LEU A 192 -1.98 14.33 0.47
N ARG A 193 -0.77 14.88 0.58
CA ARG A 193 -0.29 15.96 -0.30
C ARG A 193 -0.21 15.50 -1.76
N ASN A 194 0.30 14.29 -2.02
CA ASN A 194 0.35 13.75 -3.37
C ASN A 194 -1.06 13.52 -3.95
N LEU A 195 -2.01 13.01 -3.16
CA LEU A 195 -3.41 12.87 -3.57
C LEU A 195 -4.08 14.25 -3.81
N ALA A 196 -3.80 15.23 -2.95
CA ALA A 196 -4.33 16.57 -3.11
C ALA A 196 -3.83 17.28 -4.39
N ALA A 197 -2.61 16.97 -4.84
CA ALA A 197 -2.08 17.45 -6.12
C ALA A 197 -2.83 16.86 -7.33
N LEU A 198 -3.54 15.77 -7.12
CA LEU A 198 -4.36 15.06 -8.12
C LEU A 198 -5.86 15.35 -7.96
N ARG A 199 -6.26 16.46 -7.28
CA ARG A 199 -7.68 16.77 -7.05
C ARG A 199 -8.50 16.93 -8.33
N ASP A 200 -7.89 17.48 -9.37
CA ASP A 200 -8.52 17.72 -10.67
C ASP A 200 -8.39 16.51 -11.62
N PHE A 201 -7.82 15.42 -11.14
CA PHE A 201 -7.76 14.17 -11.88
C PHE A 201 -9.16 13.55 -11.94
N PRO A 202 -9.63 13.05 -13.09
CA PRO A 202 -10.99 12.52 -13.26
C PRO A 202 -11.16 11.14 -12.59
N TRP A 203 -11.22 11.13 -11.26
CA TRP A 203 -11.34 9.91 -10.46
C TRP A 203 -12.61 9.08 -10.74
N GLY A 204 -13.59 9.68 -11.40
CA GLY A 204 -14.93 9.10 -11.55
C GLY A 204 -15.89 9.61 -10.45
N PRO A 205 -17.16 9.22 -10.54
CA PRO A 205 -18.17 9.61 -9.58
C PRO A 205 -17.92 9.12 -8.17
#